data_79116bf2a9c8e1097e0d282fd4d956b9
#
_entry.id   79116bf2a9c8e1097e0d282fd4d956b9
#
_cell.length_a   1.000
_cell.length_b   1.000
_cell.length_c   1.000
_cell.angle_alpha   90.00
_cell.angle_beta   90.00
_cell.angle_gamma   90.00
#
_symmetry.space_group_name_H-M   'P 1'
#
loop_
_entity.id
_entity.type
_entity.pdbx_description
1 polymer ?
#
loop_
_entity_poly.entity_id
_entity_poly.type
_entity_poly.pdbx_seq_one_letter_code
_entity_poly.pdbx_strand_id
1 'polypeptide(L)'
;ETPALVVAHGSIKRVSNFPSTFVNPRNIDIWLPDHYSKGKKYAVIYMHDGQMLFDSAINWNHQEWGVDETMGRLINEQKIKECIVVGIWNTPKRHSEYFPQKPFESLSQAGKDTVTKQLQSTGKTDKAFQPVSDNYLKFIVTELKPFIDSTFSTYTDRRNTFIAGSSMGGLISMYAICEYPEVFGGAACMSTHWPGTFTTNNNPVPSAFV
;
A
#
# COMPACT_ATOMS: atom_id res chain seq x y z
N GLU A 1 -19.25 6.03 13.58
CA GLU A 1 -17.84 6.47 13.83
C GLU A 1 -16.97 5.22 13.93
N THR A 2 -15.84 5.21 13.25
CA THR A 2 -14.87 4.11 13.39
C THR A 2 -14.20 4.25 14.76
N PRO A 3 -14.10 3.19 15.57
CA PRO A 3 -13.47 3.26 16.88
C PRO A 3 -12.03 3.79 16.81
N ALA A 4 -11.58 4.46 17.89
CA ALA A 4 -10.17 4.82 18.01
C ALA A 4 -9.33 3.55 18.03
N LEU A 5 -8.25 3.53 17.26
CA LEU A 5 -7.31 2.40 17.24
C LEU A 5 -6.53 2.32 18.56
N VAL A 6 -6.37 1.12 19.06
CA VAL A 6 -5.50 0.84 20.21
C VAL A 6 -4.14 0.39 19.69
N VAL A 7 -3.07 1.09 20.09
CA VAL A 7 -1.69 0.80 19.68
C VAL A 7 -0.81 0.62 20.90
N ALA A 8 0.18 -0.27 20.81
CA ALA A 8 1.13 -0.54 21.89
C ALA A 8 2.20 0.55 22.00
N HIS A 9 2.61 1.12 20.86
CA HIS A 9 3.61 2.18 20.77
C HIS A 9 3.16 3.29 19.84
N GLY A 10 3.56 4.52 20.15
CA GLY A 10 3.26 5.67 19.33
C GLY A 10 1.81 6.15 19.44
N SER A 11 1.35 6.77 18.39
CA SER A 11 -0.04 7.24 18.27
C SER A 11 -0.50 7.24 16.82
N ILE A 12 -1.82 7.05 16.60
CA ILE A 12 -2.40 7.10 15.26
C ILE A 12 -3.26 8.34 15.09
N LYS A 13 -3.07 8.99 13.95
CA LYS A 13 -3.99 10.01 13.43
C LYS A 13 -4.69 9.48 12.21
N ARG A 14 -6.02 9.32 12.30
CA ARG A 14 -6.85 8.90 11.18
C ARG A 14 -7.36 10.10 10.39
N VAL A 15 -7.20 10.05 9.08
CA VAL A 15 -7.94 10.88 8.14
C VAL A 15 -9.01 10.01 7.50
N SER A 16 -10.26 10.18 7.95
CA SER A 16 -11.39 9.41 7.43
C SER A 16 -11.81 9.92 6.06
N ASN A 17 -12.10 8.99 5.13
CA ASN A 17 -12.56 9.32 3.78
C ASN A 17 -11.68 10.35 3.07
N PHE A 18 -10.36 10.17 3.14
CA PHE A 18 -9.42 11.03 2.42
C PHE A 18 -9.84 11.14 0.95
N PRO A 19 -10.12 12.35 0.45
CA PRO A 19 -10.64 12.54 -0.89
C PRO A 19 -9.55 12.32 -1.94
N SER A 20 -9.96 11.88 -3.12
CA SER A 20 -9.07 11.75 -4.28
C SER A 20 -9.84 12.02 -5.57
N THR A 21 -9.15 12.57 -6.55
CA THR A 21 -9.65 12.74 -7.92
C THR A 21 -9.38 11.50 -8.78
N PHE A 22 -8.54 10.57 -8.30
CA PHE A 22 -8.08 9.40 -9.07
C PHE A 22 -8.72 8.10 -8.63
N VAL A 23 -9.04 7.97 -7.34
CA VAL A 23 -9.55 6.74 -6.73
C VAL A 23 -10.68 7.03 -5.76
N ASN A 24 -11.40 6.00 -5.34
CA ASN A 24 -12.43 6.15 -4.31
C ASN A 24 -11.82 6.66 -2.99
N PRO A 25 -12.52 7.54 -2.25
CA PRO A 25 -12.10 7.97 -0.92
C PRO A 25 -11.82 6.76 0.00
N ARG A 26 -10.83 6.92 0.88
CA ARG A 26 -10.43 5.85 1.81
C ARG A 26 -9.88 6.41 3.10
N ASN A 27 -9.85 5.59 4.15
CA ASN A 27 -9.19 5.97 5.39
C ASN A 27 -7.67 5.89 5.23
N ILE A 28 -6.99 6.84 5.88
CA ILE A 28 -5.53 6.88 6.00
C ILE A 28 -5.21 6.92 7.48
N ASP A 29 -4.43 5.95 7.95
CA ASP A 29 -3.96 5.89 9.32
C ASP A 29 -2.48 6.26 9.38
N ILE A 30 -2.17 7.36 10.04
CA ILE A 30 -0.81 7.88 10.18
C ILE A 30 -0.30 7.54 11.56
N TRP A 31 0.59 6.55 11.65
CA TRP A 31 1.29 6.19 12.88
C TRP A 31 2.50 7.10 13.09
N LEU A 32 2.58 7.69 14.27
CA LEU A 32 3.66 8.56 14.72
C LEU A 32 4.41 7.87 15.86
N PRO A 33 5.76 7.85 15.88
CA PRO A 33 6.53 7.23 16.97
C PRO A 33 6.32 7.94 18.30
N ASP A 34 6.63 7.27 19.42
CA ASP A 34 6.38 7.75 20.79
C ASP A 34 6.89 9.16 21.06
N HIS A 35 8.01 9.53 20.48
CA HIS A 35 8.64 10.85 20.67
C HIS A 35 8.52 11.75 19.45
N TYR A 36 7.44 11.59 18.65
CA TYR A 36 7.22 12.47 17.50
C TYR A 36 7.22 13.93 17.90
N SER A 37 7.99 14.74 17.19
CA SER A 37 8.12 16.18 17.39
C SER A 37 8.18 16.93 16.07
N LYS A 38 7.53 18.08 15.98
CA LYS A 38 7.62 18.94 14.80
C LYS A 38 9.00 19.56 14.58
N GLY A 39 9.87 19.56 15.60
CA GLY A 39 11.25 20.04 15.51
C GLY A 39 12.24 19.06 14.87
N LYS A 40 11.81 17.85 14.56
CA LYS A 40 12.62 16.77 13.97
C LYS A 40 11.96 16.27 12.70
N LYS A 41 12.73 15.87 11.70
CA LYS A 41 12.21 15.29 10.46
C LYS A 41 12.29 13.77 10.46
N TYR A 42 11.32 13.13 9.82
CA TYR A 42 11.12 11.69 9.79
C TYR A 42 11.09 11.17 8.36
N ALA A 43 11.64 9.99 8.14
CA ALA A 43 11.37 9.20 6.95
C ALA A 43 9.91 8.73 6.96
N VAL A 44 9.37 8.40 5.80
CA VAL A 44 7.97 7.96 5.66
C VAL A 44 7.92 6.61 4.94
N ILE A 45 7.15 5.68 5.51
CA ILE A 45 6.82 4.40 4.89
C ILE A 45 5.33 4.41 4.57
N TYR A 46 4.98 4.36 3.29
CA TYR A 46 3.61 4.15 2.82
C TYR A 46 3.32 2.65 2.79
N MET A 47 2.34 2.19 3.57
CA MET A 47 2.00 0.77 3.67
C MET A 47 0.59 0.51 3.15
N HIS A 48 0.49 -0.44 2.24
CA HIS A 48 -0.79 -0.91 1.72
C HIS A 48 -1.55 -1.73 2.76
N ASP A 49 -2.87 -1.87 2.54
CA ASP A 49 -3.77 -2.62 3.44
C ASP A 49 -3.78 -2.04 4.87
N GLY A 50 -3.86 -0.71 4.97
CA GLY A 50 -3.70 0.07 6.20
C GLY A 50 -4.58 -0.37 7.37
N GLN A 51 -5.77 -0.93 7.10
CA GLN A 51 -6.66 -1.48 8.14
C GLN A 51 -6.08 -2.71 8.87
N MET A 52 -5.09 -3.38 8.27
CA MET A 52 -4.49 -4.61 8.81
C MET A 52 -3.25 -4.35 9.68
N LEU A 53 -2.80 -3.11 9.85
CA LEU A 53 -1.45 -2.84 10.33
C LEU A 53 -1.34 -2.77 11.86
N PHE A 54 -2.36 -2.23 12.56
CA PHE A 54 -2.19 -1.68 13.90
C PHE A 54 -3.17 -2.20 14.97
N ASP A 55 -4.31 -2.77 14.61
CA ASP A 55 -5.33 -3.16 15.58
C ASP A 55 -6.17 -4.32 15.06
N SER A 56 -6.02 -5.47 15.71
CA SER A 56 -6.75 -6.69 15.33
C SER A 56 -8.26 -6.60 15.57
N ALA A 57 -8.69 -5.71 16.48
CA ALA A 57 -10.12 -5.59 16.82
C ALA A 57 -10.99 -5.07 15.67
N ILE A 58 -10.41 -4.31 14.75
CA ILE A 58 -11.13 -3.78 13.59
C ILE A 58 -11.05 -4.67 12.34
N ASN A 59 -10.28 -5.76 12.41
CA ASN A 59 -10.03 -6.62 11.26
C ASN A 59 -11.02 -7.80 11.22
N TRP A 60 -11.44 -8.17 10.02
CA TRP A 60 -12.38 -9.27 9.78
C TRP A 60 -11.89 -10.63 10.27
N ASN A 61 -10.57 -10.85 10.36
CA ASN A 61 -9.93 -12.08 10.81
C ASN A 61 -9.32 -11.97 12.23
N HIS A 62 -9.55 -10.84 12.92
CA HIS A 62 -8.99 -10.55 14.24
C HIS A 62 -7.47 -10.71 14.32
N GLN A 63 -6.78 -10.39 13.24
CA GLN A 63 -5.31 -10.41 13.15
C GLN A 63 -4.81 -9.06 12.66
N GLU A 64 -3.63 -8.69 13.09
CA GLU A 64 -2.91 -7.49 12.63
C GLU A 64 -1.47 -7.84 12.28
N TRP A 65 -0.76 -6.90 11.68
CA TRP A 65 0.64 -7.12 11.32
C TRP A 65 1.61 -6.70 12.43
N GLY A 66 1.13 -6.09 13.52
CA GLY A 66 1.93 -5.65 14.65
C GLY A 66 2.99 -4.62 14.24
N VAL A 67 2.58 -3.66 13.41
CA VAL A 67 3.52 -2.66 12.87
C VAL A 67 3.97 -1.71 13.95
N ASP A 68 3.08 -1.22 14.81
CA ASP A 68 3.41 -0.31 15.91
C ASP A 68 4.28 -0.98 16.97
N GLU A 69 4.01 -2.24 17.35
CA GLU A 69 4.86 -3.00 18.26
C GLU A 69 6.27 -3.18 17.69
N THR A 70 6.33 -3.60 16.42
CA THR A 70 7.60 -3.90 15.78
C THR A 70 8.42 -2.62 15.58
N MET A 71 7.81 -1.57 15.06
CA MET A 71 8.47 -0.29 14.83
C MET A 71 8.88 0.37 16.16
N GLY A 72 7.97 0.40 17.15
CA GLY A 72 8.25 0.95 18.48
C GLY A 72 9.42 0.23 19.15
N ARG A 73 9.43 -1.10 19.15
CA ARG A 73 10.51 -1.90 19.70
C ARG A 73 11.85 -1.65 18.98
N LEU A 74 11.87 -1.67 17.64
CA LEU A 74 13.11 -1.47 16.88
C LEU A 74 13.67 -0.05 17.01
N ILE A 75 12.81 0.96 17.13
CA ILE A 75 13.22 2.34 17.41
C ILE A 75 13.80 2.45 18.81
N ASN A 76 13.12 1.90 19.84
CA ASN A 76 13.59 1.93 21.21
C ASN A 76 14.91 1.18 21.41
N GLU A 77 15.12 0.09 20.68
CA GLU A 77 16.39 -0.65 20.62
C GLU A 77 17.46 0.03 19.74
N GLN A 78 17.18 1.20 19.17
CA GLN A 78 18.06 1.95 18.28
C GLN A 78 18.53 1.13 17.04
N LYS A 79 17.78 0.13 16.62
CA LYS A 79 18.08 -0.70 15.45
C LYS A 79 17.68 -0.04 14.14
N ILE A 80 16.69 0.85 14.19
CA ILE A 80 16.24 1.66 13.06
C ILE A 80 16.11 3.12 13.48
N LYS A 81 16.13 4.01 12.48
CA LYS A 81 15.79 5.42 12.68
C LYS A 81 14.28 5.56 12.83
N GLU A 82 13.86 6.56 13.59
CA GLU A 82 12.43 6.89 13.70
C GLU A 82 11.85 7.25 12.33
N CYS A 83 10.67 6.76 12.07
CA CYS A 83 9.92 7.04 10.86
C CYS A 83 8.42 7.15 11.15
N ILE A 84 7.69 7.72 10.22
CA ILE A 84 6.22 7.76 10.17
C ILE A 84 5.76 6.60 9.29
N VAL A 85 4.70 5.89 9.69
CA VAL A 85 4.02 4.91 8.85
C VAL A 85 2.68 5.44 8.40
N VAL A 86 2.43 5.44 7.11
CA VAL A 86 1.18 5.87 6.49
C VAL A 86 0.43 4.65 5.98
N GLY A 87 -0.51 4.16 6.75
CA GLY A 87 -1.36 3.02 6.42
C GLY A 87 -2.50 3.43 5.47
N ILE A 88 -2.45 2.96 4.24
CA ILE A 88 -3.43 3.25 3.21
C ILE A 88 -4.46 2.12 3.19
N TRP A 89 -5.69 2.40 3.61
CA TRP A 89 -6.75 1.40 3.59
C TRP A 89 -7.08 0.98 2.17
N ASN A 90 -7.26 -0.32 1.96
CA ASN A 90 -7.80 -0.81 0.70
C ASN A 90 -9.32 -0.60 0.62
N THR A 91 -9.86 -0.75 -0.58
CA THR A 91 -11.28 -0.70 -0.91
C THR A 91 -11.69 -2.01 -1.57
N PRO A 92 -12.98 -2.25 -1.85
CA PRO A 92 -13.40 -3.40 -2.66
C PRO A 92 -12.72 -3.47 -4.04
N LYS A 93 -12.11 -2.37 -4.50
CA LYS A 93 -11.31 -2.33 -5.73
C LYS A 93 -9.85 -2.77 -5.55
N ARG A 94 -9.47 -3.29 -4.36
CA ARG A 94 -8.09 -3.66 -4.03
C ARG A 94 -7.39 -4.42 -5.14
N HIS A 95 -8.04 -5.41 -5.74
CA HIS A 95 -7.41 -6.24 -6.76
C HIS A 95 -7.05 -5.43 -8.02
N SER A 96 -7.95 -4.59 -8.51
CA SER A 96 -7.71 -3.74 -9.68
C SER A 96 -6.75 -2.58 -9.39
N GLU A 97 -6.74 -2.06 -8.15
CA GLU A 97 -5.82 -0.99 -7.74
C GLU A 97 -4.39 -1.50 -7.51
N TYR A 98 -4.22 -2.79 -7.15
CA TYR A 98 -2.92 -3.37 -6.85
C TYR A 98 -2.32 -4.20 -7.99
N PHE A 99 -3.09 -4.44 -9.04
CA PHE A 99 -2.61 -5.19 -10.21
C PHE A 99 -1.86 -4.24 -11.17
N PRO A 100 -0.57 -4.48 -11.51
CA PRO A 100 0.21 -3.62 -12.38
C PRO A 100 -0.43 -3.42 -13.75
N GLN A 101 -0.76 -2.17 -14.08
CA GLN A 101 -1.56 -1.83 -15.25
C GLN A 101 -0.81 -2.01 -16.56
N LYS A 102 0.39 -1.44 -16.69
CA LYS A 102 1.18 -1.51 -17.94
C LYS A 102 1.55 -2.94 -18.32
N PRO A 103 2.01 -3.80 -17.40
CA PRO A 103 2.20 -5.23 -17.69
C PRO A 103 0.92 -5.91 -18.17
N PHE A 104 -0.24 -5.64 -17.56
CA PHE A 104 -1.51 -6.18 -18.05
C PHE A 104 -1.85 -5.65 -19.44
N GLU A 105 -1.67 -4.36 -19.69
CA GLU A 105 -1.97 -3.74 -20.99
C GLU A 105 -1.08 -4.27 -22.11
N SER A 106 0.14 -4.71 -21.82
CA SER A 106 1.06 -5.32 -22.78
C SER A 106 0.64 -6.72 -23.24
N LEU A 107 -0.24 -7.39 -22.50
CA LEU A 107 -0.75 -8.70 -22.87
C LEU A 107 -1.56 -8.64 -24.17
N SER A 108 -1.50 -9.73 -24.95
CA SER A 108 -2.43 -9.94 -26.07
C SER A 108 -3.89 -9.98 -25.56
N GLN A 109 -4.87 -9.76 -26.46
CA GLN A 109 -6.28 -9.87 -26.07
C GLN A 109 -6.60 -11.23 -25.46
N ALA A 110 -6.09 -12.32 -26.03
CA ALA A 110 -6.26 -13.66 -25.46
C ALA A 110 -5.66 -13.79 -24.05
N GLY A 111 -4.52 -13.15 -23.78
CA GLY A 111 -3.93 -13.07 -22.45
C GLY A 111 -4.81 -12.32 -21.46
N LYS A 112 -5.33 -11.16 -21.84
CA LYS A 112 -6.28 -10.36 -21.03
C LYS A 112 -7.57 -11.12 -20.73
N ASP A 113 -8.09 -11.85 -21.71
CA ASP A 113 -9.28 -12.69 -21.54
C ASP A 113 -9.01 -13.85 -20.59
N THR A 114 -7.82 -14.44 -20.65
CA THR A 114 -7.38 -15.49 -19.72
C THR A 114 -7.33 -14.99 -18.30
N VAL A 115 -6.66 -13.85 -18.06
CA VAL A 115 -6.58 -13.21 -16.73
C VAL A 115 -7.98 -12.89 -16.20
N THR A 116 -8.85 -12.30 -17.05
CA THR A 116 -10.23 -11.98 -16.68
C THR A 116 -11.01 -13.21 -16.23
N LYS A 117 -10.95 -14.31 -17.00
CA LYS A 117 -11.61 -15.58 -16.66
C LYS A 117 -11.10 -16.17 -15.34
N GLN A 118 -9.79 -16.14 -15.14
CA GLN A 118 -9.17 -16.60 -13.88
C GLN A 118 -9.63 -15.77 -12.66
N LEU A 119 -9.75 -14.47 -12.81
CA LEU A 119 -10.23 -13.58 -11.73
C LEU A 119 -11.74 -13.73 -11.50
N GLN A 120 -12.52 -13.95 -12.55
CA GLN A 120 -13.95 -14.25 -12.45
C GLN A 120 -14.20 -15.56 -11.70
N SER A 121 -13.43 -16.60 -11.99
CA SER A 121 -13.58 -17.91 -11.32
C SER A 121 -13.32 -17.85 -9.82
N THR A 122 -12.61 -16.84 -9.35
CA THR A 122 -12.29 -16.60 -7.92
C THR A 122 -13.09 -15.46 -7.31
N GLY A 123 -14.08 -14.92 -8.03
CA GLY A 123 -14.95 -13.84 -7.54
C GLY A 123 -14.26 -12.49 -7.36
N LYS A 124 -13.10 -12.27 -8.03
CA LYS A 124 -12.36 -10.99 -7.94
C LYS A 124 -12.84 -9.94 -8.92
N THR A 125 -13.58 -10.34 -9.93
CA THR A 125 -14.29 -9.45 -10.85
C THR A 125 -15.53 -10.15 -11.41
N ASP A 126 -16.56 -9.39 -11.72
CA ASP A 126 -17.79 -9.84 -12.39
C ASP A 126 -17.83 -9.44 -13.88
N LYS A 127 -16.90 -8.60 -14.29
CA LYS A 127 -16.80 -8.01 -15.63
C LYS A 127 -15.43 -8.25 -16.25
N ALA A 128 -15.20 -7.71 -17.44
CA ALA A 128 -13.85 -7.61 -18.00
C ALA A 128 -12.93 -6.89 -17.01
N PHE A 129 -11.82 -7.55 -16.66
CA PHE A 129 -10.90 -7.00 -15.68
C PHE A 129 -10.15 -5.80 -16.24
N GLN A 130 -10.13 -4.73 -15.46
CA GLN A 130 -9.41 -3.50 -15.81
C GLN A 130 -8.58 -3.07 -14.59
N PRO A 131 -7.25 -3.20 -14.62
CA PRO A 131 -6.39 -2.59 -13.63
C PRO A 131 -6.51 -1.07 -13.65
N VAL A 132 -6.41 -0.46 -12.47
CA VAL A 132 -6.41 1.00 -12.29
C VAL A 132 -5.27 1.41 -11.35
N SER A 133 -4.21 0.64 -11.35
CA SER A 133 -3.06 0.86 -10.47
C SER A 133 -2.31 2.15 -10.77
N ASP A 134 -2.29 2.61 -12.02
CA ASP A 134 -1.68 3.90 -12.37
C ASP A 134 -2.40 5.07 -11.67
N ASN A 135 -3.74 5.03 -11.61
CA ASN A 135 -4.51 6.01 -10.85
C ASN A 135 -4.27 5.88 -9.34
N TYR A 136 -4.13 4.65 -8.83
CA TYR A 136 -3.83 4.43 -7.42
C TYR A 136 -2.45 4.97 -7.03
N LEU A 137 -1.43 4.71 -7.82
CA LEU A 137 -0.10 5.27 -7.59
C LEU A 137 -0.07 6.79 -7.76
N LYS A 138 -0.80 7.31 -8.74
CA LYS A 138 -0.93 8.76 -8.94
C LYS A 138 -1.58 9.43 -7.72
N PHE A 139 -2.63 8.83 -7.15
CA PHE A 139 -3.21 9.27 -5.88
C PHE A 139 -2.15 9.36 -4.77
N ILE A 140 -1.35 8.29 -4.58
CA ILE A 140 -0.32 8.29 -3.53
C ILE A 140 0.70 9.41 -3.76
N VAL A 141 1.19 9.55 -4.99
CA VAL A 141 2.30 10.45 -5.31
C VAL A 141 1.87 11.91 -5.37
N THR A 142 0.68 12.20 -5.93
CA THR A 142 0.28 13.59 -6.23
C THR A 142 -0.74 14.18 -5.26
N GLU A 143 -1.41 13.35 -4.45
CA GLU A 143 -2.39 13.83 -3.47
C GLU A 143 -1.99 13.47 -2.04
N LEU A 144 -1.77 12.17 -1.74
CA LEU A 144 -1.51 11.72 -0.38
C LEU A 144 -0.12 12.17 0.12
N LYS A 145 0.95 11.95 -0.66
CA LYS A 145 2.30 12.34 -0.25
C LYS A 145 2.43 13.84 0.00
N PRO A 146 1.96 14.76 -0.86
CA PRO A 146 1.97 16.19 -0.58
C PRO A 146 1.19 16.56 0.69
N PHE A 147 0.06 15.91 0.95
CA PHE A 147 -0.69 16.10 2.19
C PHE A 147 0.12 15.69 3.42
N ILE A 148 0.76 14.51 3.40
CA ILE A 148 1.61 14.03 4.49
C ILE A 148 2.78 14.98 4.72
N ASP A 149 3.47 15.39 3.66
CA ASP A 149 4.65 16.26 3.73
C ASP A 149 4.31 17.67 4.23
N SER A 150 3.10 18.18 3.97
CA SER A 150 2.64 19.49 4.47
C SER A 150 2.09 19.44 5.89
N THR A 151 1.60 18.29 6.35
CA THR A 151 0.92 18.13 7.64
C THR A 151 1.87 17.67 8.73
N PHE A 152 2.83 16.82 8.38
CA PHE A 152 3.78 16.22 9.33
C PHE A 152 5.22 16.64 9.03
N SER A 153 6.09 16.46 10.01
CA SER A 153 7.51 16.85 9.87
C SER A 153 8.29 15.73 9.18
N THR A 154 8.29 15.74 7.85
CA THR A 154 8.89 14.69 7.03
C THR A 154 10.14 15.16 6.28
N TYR A 155 11.04 14.22 5.97
CA TYR A 155 11.93 14.37 4.83
C TYR A 155 11.13 14.10 3.57
N THR A 156 11.16 15.01 2.60
CA THR A 156 10.34 14.93 1.39
C THR A 156 11.04 14.24 0.22
N ASP A 157 12.32 13.96 0.39
CA ASP A 157 13.18 13.42 -0.65
C ASP A 157 13.05 11.89 -0.80
N ARG A 158 13.45 11.39 -1.96
CA ARG A 158 13.41 9.99 -2.34
C ARG A 158 14.10 9.05 -1.32
N ARG A 159 15.23 9.47 -0.74
CA ARG A 159 16.03 8.62 0.17
C ARG A 159 15.32 8.32 1.49
N ASN A 160 14.29 9.08 1.79
CA ASN A 160 13.51 9.01 3.01
C ASN A 160 12.03 8.65 2.76
N THR A 161 11.68 8.22 1.54
CA THR A 161 10.32 7.84 1.14
C THR A 161 10.31 6.39 0.69
N PHE A 162 9.54 5.55 1.38
CA PHE A 162 9.49 4.10 1.15
C PHE A 162 8.04 3.65 0.96
N ILE A 163 7.86 2.50 0.28
CA ILE A 163 6.58 1.87 0.08
C ILE A 163 6.65 0.39 0.46
N ALA A 164 5.58 -0.15 1.04
CA ALA A 164 5.60 -1.52 1.55
C ALA A 164 4.23 -2.18 1.45
N GLY A 165 4.22 -3.49 1.28
CA GLY A 165 3.00 -4.27 1.29
C GLY A 165 3.24 -5.76 1.15
N SER A 166 2.19 -6.54 1.41
CA SER A 166 2.23 -8.00 1.32
C SER A 166 1.31 -8.52 0.22
N SER A 167 1.67 -9.65 -0.37
CA SER A 167 0.89 -10.30 -1.43
C SER A 167 0.69 -9.37 -2.63
N MET A 168 -0.53 -9.02 -2.99
CA MET A 168 -0.83 -8.01 -4.01
C MET A 168 -0.28 -6.62 -3.60
N GLY A 169 -0.21 -6.31 -2.29
CA GLY A 169 0.45 -5.11 -1.78
C GLY A 169 1.96 -5.09 -2.05
N GLY A 170 2.62 -6.25 -2.03
CA GLY A 170 4.02 -6.39 -2.48
C GLY A 170 4.17 -6.16 -3.97
N LEU A 171 3.22 -6.63 -4.76
CA LEU A 171 3.22 -6.46 -6.21
C LEU A 171 3.08 -4.99 -6.63
N ILE A 172 2.13 -4.27 -6.04
CA ILE A 172 1.96 -2.84 -6.31
C ILE A 172 3.13 -2.00 -5.76
N SER A 173 3.77 -2.43 -4.65
CA SER A 173 4.98 -1.76 -4.14
C SER A 173 6.15 -1.87 -5.11
N MET A 174 6.34 -3.05 -5.73
CA MET A 174 7.35 -3.23 -6.78
C MET A 174 7.01 -2.36 -8.00
N TYR A 175 5.77 -2.36 -8.43
CA TYR A 175 5.33 -1.53 -9.55
C TYR A 175 5.53 -0.04 -9.26
N ALA A 176 5.25 0.41 -8.02
CA ALA A 176 5.43 1.79 -7.61
C ALA A 176 6.88 2.28 -7.72
N ILE A 177 7.85 1.47 -7.30
CA ILE A 177 9.27 1.87 -7.39
C ILE A 177 9.78 1.88 -8.84
N CYS A 178 9.19 1.07 -9.72
CA CYS A 178 9.49 1.08 -11.15
C CYS A 178 8.87 2.30 -11.86
N GLU A 179 7.62 2.66 -11.52
CA GLU A 179 6.91 3.77 -12.16
C GLU A 179 7.31 5.16 -11.62
N TYR A 180 7.71 5.23 -10.34
CA TYR A 180 8.09 6.47 -9.65
C TYR A 180 9.45 6.34 -8.94
N PRO A 181 10.53 6.02 -9.69
CA PRO A 181 11.86 5.84 -9.10
C PRO A 181 12.42 7.13 -8.50
N GLU A 182 11.90 8.29 -8.90
CA GLU A 182 12.27 9.60 -8.35
C GLU A 182 11.58 9.90 -7.00
N VAL A 183 10.49 9.18 -6.68
CA VAL A 183 9.71 9.39 -5.45
C VAL A 183 10.11 8.38 -4.37
N PHE A 184 10.20 7.10 -4.71
CA PHE A 184 10.46 6.03 -3.75
C PHE A 184 11.93 5.61 -3.77
N GLY A 185 12.56 5.63 -2.59
CA GLY A 185 13.94 5.18 -2.41
C GLY A 185 14.08 3.68 -2.17
N GLY A 186 12.98 3.02 -1.82
CA GLY A 186 12.93 1.57 -1.60
C GLY A 186 11.50 1.04 -1.51
N ALA A 187 11.35 -0.24 -1.82
CA ALA A 187 10.10 -0.97 -1.69
C ALA A 187 10.31 -2.25 -0.87
N ALA A 188 9.47 -2.49 0.14
CA ALA A 188 9.43 -3.75 0.87
C ALA A 188 8.29 -4.60 0.33
N CYS A 189 8.63 -5.59 -0.48
CA CYS A 189 7.71 -6.47 -1.20
C CYS A 189 7.63 -7.82 -0.46
N MET A 190 6.71 -7.94 0.50
CA MET A 190 6.58 -9.12 1.35
C MET A 190 5.67 -10.15 0.72
N SER A 191 6.12 -11.42 0.65
CA SER A 191 5.31 -12.53 0.11
C SER A 191 4.58 -12.17 -1.18
N THR A 192 5.28 -11.54 -2.10
CA THR A 192 4.70 -10.91 -3.30
C THR A 192 3.92 -11.91 -4.14
N HIS A 193 2.71 -11.53 -4.51
CA HIS A 193 1.81 -12.35 -5.33
C HIS A 193 2.11 -12.19 -6.82
N TRP A 194 3.26 -12.67 -7.27
CA TRP A 194 3.73 -12.58 -8.66
C TRP A 194 2.76 -13.09 -9.73
N PRO A 195 1.96 -14.16 -9.47
CA PRO A 195 0.99 -14.61 -10.47
C PRO A 195 -0.09 -13.57 -10.82
N GLY A 196 -0.41 -12.63 -9.92
CA GLY A 196 -1.50 -11.67 -10.11
C GLY A 196 -2.89 -12.29 -10.15
N THR A 197 -2.97 -13.61 -10.37
CA THR A 197 -4.19 -14.43 -10.36
C THR A 197 -4.01 -15.64 -9.44
N PHE A 198 -5.08 -16.39 -9.14
CA PHE A 198 -5.03 -17.54 -8.23
C PHE A 198 -4.74 -18.88 -8.93
N THR A 199 -4.35 -18.84 -10.19
CA THR A 199 -3.95 -20.02 -10.97
C THR A 199 -2.60 -19.78 -11.62
N THR A 200 -1.78 -20.82 -11.66
CA THR A 200 -0.46 -20.80 -12.30
C THR A 200 -0.47 -21.40 -13.70
N ASN A 201 -1.48 -22.21 -14.02
CA ASN A 201 -1.59 -22.87 -15.32
C ASN A 201 -1.98 -21.86 -16.42
N ASN A 202 -1.18 -21.78 -17.47
CA ASN A 202 -1.40 -20.88 -18.61
C ASN A 202 -1.58 -19.41 -18.20
N ASN A 203 -0.92 -19.00 -17.12
CA ASN A 203 -0.97 -17.62 -16.63
C ASN A 203 0.05 -16.76 -17.39
N PRO A 204 -0.39 -15.78 -18.18
CA PRO A 204 0.51 -14.91 -18.93
C PRO A 204 1.15 -13.79 -18.09
N VAL A 205 0.66 -13.55 -16.85
CA VAL A 205 1.04 -12.41 -16.03
C VAL A 205 2.53 -12.37 -15.68
N PRO A 206 3.16 -13.46 -15.20
CA PRO A 206 4.58 -13.40 -14.83
C PRO A 206 5.49 -13.01 -16.01
N SER A 207 5.15 -13.43 -17.24
CA SER A 207 5.92 -13.08 -18.43
C SER A 207 5.76 -11.61 -18.85
N ALA A 208 4.73 -10.92 -18.38
CA ALA A 208 4.49 -9.52 -18.67
C ALA A 208 5.31 -8.57 -17.76
N PHE A 209 5.94 -9.11 -16.70
CA PHE A 209 6.83 -8.33 -15.82
C PHE A 209 8.30 -8.34 -16.27
N VAL A 210 8.64 -9.09 -17.29
CA VAL A 210 9.98 -9.20 -17.88
C VAL A 210 10.00 -8.50 -19.23
#